data_0c758f183e5e894df4fb8e6ed111fe75
#
_entry.id   0c758f183e5e894df4fb8e6ed111fe75
#
_cell.length_a   1.000
_cell.length_b   1.000
_cell.length_c   1.000
_cell.angle_alpha   90.00
_cell.angle_beta   90.00
_cell.angle_gamma   90.00
#
_symmetry.space_group_name_H-M   'P 1'
#
loop_
_entity.id
_entity.type
_entity.pdbx_description
1 polymer ?
#
loop_
_entity_poly.entity_id
_entity_poly.type
_entity_poly.pdbx_seq_one_letter_code
_entity_poly.pdbx_strand_id
1 'polypeptide(L)'
;MAFETVKKNLEGRGFVVSTFATAAEAAEYLNGAIDRTTVGFGGSLTLKEMGLYEKLSEHNQVIWHWVNGLETRGEAADTEVYITSVNGLCEDGQLINIDGAGNRVASTLFGHKKVFFVIGKNKLAPTYEEALWRARNIAAPRNAQRLGKKTPCAVNADRCYDCKSPDRICRGLVVHWGPMMGMEMEVVLVDEELGL
;
A
#
# COMPACT_ATOMS: atom_id res chain seq x y z
N MET A 1 -8.62 -21.25 -5.06
CA MET A 1 -8.63 -19.81 -5.47
C MET A 1 -7.26 -19.24 -5.21
N ALA A 2 -6.82 -18.24 -5.96
CA ALA A 2 -5.42 -17.74 -5.89
C ALA A 2 -4.96 -17.23 -4.50
N PHE A 3 -5.89 -16.97 -3.57
CA PHE A 3 -5.57 -16.38 -2.26
C PHE A 3 -5.94 -17.23 -1.04
N GLU A 4 -6.27 -18.50 -1.19
CA GLU A 4 -6.75 -19.32 -0.05
C GLU A 4 -5.73 -19.39 1.10
N THR A 5 -4.47 -19.71 0.78
CA THR A 5 -3.41 -19.84 1.79
C THR A 5 -3.11 -18.51 2.46
N VAL A 6 -2.84 -17.45 1.68
CA VAL A 6 -2.49 -16.14 2.23
C VAL A 6 -3.65 -15.52 3.00
N LYS A 7 -4.90 -15.70 2.57
CA LYS A 7 -6.10 -15.26 3.30
C LYS A 7 -6.14 -15.88 4.69
N LYS A 8 -6.04 -17.22 4.78
CA LYS A 8 -6.02 -17.94 6.04
C LYS A 8 -4.89 -17.46 6.97
N ASN A 9 -3.71 -17.23 6.41
CA ASN A 9 -2.55 -16.78 7.17
C ASN A 9 -2.73 -15.35 7.69
N LEU A 10 -3.26 -14.43 6.87
CA LEU A 10 -3.58 -13.06 7.27
C LEU A 10 -4.65 -13.03 8.37
N GLU A 11 -5.74 -13.79 8.20
CA GLU A 11 -6.79 -13.94 9.23
C GLU A 11 -6.22 -14.54 10.53
N GLY A 12 -5.34 -15.52 10.43
CA GLY A 12 -4.62 -16.11 11.58
C GLY A 12 -3.70 -15.11 12.31
N ARG A 13 -3.26 -14.05 11.63
CA ARG A 13 -2.51 -12.92 12.21
C ARG A 13 -3.40 -11.82 12.76
N GLY A 14 -4.72 -11.90 12.58
CA GLY A 14 -5.70 -10.96 13.10
C GLY A 14 -6.14 -9.87 12.12
N PHE A 15 -5.70 -9.90 10.85
CA PHE A 15 -6.22 -8.99 9.84
C PHE A 15 -7.66 -9.37 9.44
N VAL A 16 -8.48 -8.37 9.13
CA VAL A 16 -9.69 -8.58 8.36
C VAL A 16 -9.28 -8.77 6.90
N VAL A 17 -9.88 -9.74 6.18
CA VAL A 17 -9.47 -10.04 4.80
C VAL A 17 -10.67 -10.16 3.88
N SER A 18 -10.67 -9.34 2.84
CA SER A 18 -11.63 -9.40 1.74
C SER A 18 -10.93 -9.77 0.43
N THR A 19 -11.59 -10.55 -0.42
CA THR A 19 -11.00 -11.03 -1.69
C THR A 19 -11.95 -10.76 -2.85
N PHE A 20 -11.41 -10.26 -3.95
CA PHE A 20 -12.16 -9.89 -5.15
C PHE A 20 -11.49 -10.43 -6.41
N ALA A 21 -12.29 -10.80 -7.40
CA ALA A 21 -11.78 -11.24 -8.69
C ALA A 21 -11.23 -10.07 -9.50
N THR A 22 -11.86 -8.90 -9.38
CA THR A 22 -11.48 -7.70 -10.16
C THR A 22 -11.27 -6.46 -9.31
N ALA A 23 -10.51 -5.52 -9.85
CA ALA A 23 -10.31 -4.19 -9.27
C ALA A 23 -11.64 -3.41 -9.17
N ALA A 24 -12.53 -3.60 -10.11
CA ALA A 24 -13.83 -2.96 -10.11
C ALA A 24 -14.70 -3.43 -8.93
N GLU A 25 -14.77 -4.74 -8.68
CA GLU A 25 -15.50 -5.31 -7.53
C GLU A 25 -14.92 -4.80 -6.19
N ALA A 26 -13.60 -4.79 -6.08
CA ALA A 26 -12.92 -4.25 -4.89
C ALA A 26 -13.18 -2.75 -4.69
N ALA A 27 -13.24 -1.97 -5.78
CA ALA A 27 -13.54 -0.54 -5.72
C ALA A 27 -14.98 -0.28 -5.26
N GLU A 28 -15.95 -1.06 -5.76
CA GLU A 28 -17.34 -0.96 -5.30
C GLU A 28 -17.51 -1.35 -3.82
N TYR A 29 -16.82 -2.42 -3.40
CA TYR A 29 -16.79 -2.79 -1.99
C TYR A 29 -16.26 -1.66 -1.12
N LEU A 30 -15.10 -1.10 -1.45
CA LEU A 30 -14.48 -0.01 -0.70
C LEU A 30 -15.36 1.25 -0.70
N ASN A 31 -16.02 1.54 -1.81
CA ASN A 31 -16.95 2.66 -1.93
C ASN A 31 -18.15 2.52 -0.99
N GLY A 32 -18.66 1.30 -0.80
CA GLY A 32 -19.75 1.03 0.13
C GLY A 32 -19.29 0.91 1.60
N ALA A 33 -18.06 0.46 1.84
CA ALA A 33 -17.52 0.26 3.19
C ALA A 33 -16.96 1.54 3.84
N ILE A 34 -16.65 2.56 3.04
CA ILE A 34 -16.08 3.85 3.49
C ILE A 34 -17.08 4.95 3.15
N ASP A 35 -17.88 5.38 4.11
CA ASP A 35 -18.96 6.35 3.90
C ASP A 35 -18.97 7.44 4.97
N ARG A 36 -19.16 8.71 4.55
CA ARG A 36 -19.32 9.91 5.40
C ARG A 36 -18.23 10.07 6.46
N THR A 37 -16.97 9.91 6.05
CA THR A 37 -15.82 9.98 6.95
C THR A 37 -14.66 10.77 6.30
N THR A 38 -13.59 10.95 7.05
CA THR A 38 -12.33 11.49 6.53
C THR A 38 -11.42 10.35 6.09
N VAL A 39 -10.84 10.46 4.88
CA VAL A 39 -10.04 9.40 4.27
C VAL A 39 -8.69 9.93 3.81
N GLY A 40 -7.61 9.45 4.40
CA GLY A 40 -6.25 9.73 3.98
C GLY A 40 -5.74 8.71 2.98
N PHE A 41 -5.09 9.17 1.92
CA PHE A 41 -4.51 8.30 0.90
C PHE A 41 -2.98 8.25 1.00
N GLY A 42 -2.43 7.04 1.06
CA GLY A 42 -1.01 6.81 0.79
C GLY A 42 -0.68 6.96 -0.69
N GLY A 43 0.57 7.33 -1.00
CA GLY A 43 1.06 7.33 -2.37
C GLY A 43 1.03 5.91 -2.95
N SER A 44 0.08 5.62 -3.84
CA SER A 44 -0.15 4.28 -4.38
C SER A 44 -0.67 4.33 -5.82
N LEU A 45 0.06 3.68 -6.73
CA LEU A 45 -0.42 3.49 -8.10
C LEU A 45 -1.61 2.54 -8.13
N THR A 46 -1.66 1.52 -7.28
CA THR A 46 -2.82 0.62 -7.15
C THR A 46 -4.12 1.40 -6.96
N LEU A 47 -4.17 2.33 -6.01
CA LEU A 47 -5.36 3.13 -5.74
C LEU A 47 -5.71 4.06 -6.90
N LYS A 48 -4.67 4.60 -7.57
CA LYS A 48 -4.84 5.45 -8.74
C LYS A 48 -5.45 4.70 -9.91
N GLU A 49 -4.92 3.52 -10.23
CA GLU A 49 -5.40 2.66 -11.32
C GLU A 49 -6.85 2.21 -11.09
N MET A 50 -7.28 2.06 -9.82
CA MET A 50 -8.64 1.72 -9.45
C MET A 50 -9.62 2.91 -9.46
N GLY A 51 -9.16 4.14 -9.65
CA GLY A 51 -10.00 5.34 -9.60
C GLY A 51 -10.65 5.60 -8.23
N LEU A 52 -10.02 5.12 -7.15
CA LEU A 52 -10.61 5.17 -5.81
C LEU A 52 -10.71 6.58 -5.23
N TYR A 53 -9.83 7.49 -5.64
CA TYR A 53 -9.90 8.88 -5.17
C TYR A 53 -11.20 9.54 -5.61
N GLU A 54 -11.52 9.44 -6.88
CA GLU A 54 -12.72 10.03 -7.48
C GLU A 54 -13.99 9.44 -6.86
N LYS A 55 -14.08 8.09 -6.79
CA LYS A 55 -15.22 7.40 -6.20
C LYS A 55 -15.47 7.79 -4.74
N LEU A 56 -14.45 7.71 -3.90
CA LEU A 56 -14.61 8.00 -2.47
C LEU A 56 -14.85 9.49 -2.20
N SER A 57 -14.38 10.38 -3.06
CA SER A 57 -14.60 11.83 -2.92
C SER A 57 -16.05 12.26 -3.15
N GLU A 58 -16.91 11.40 -3.72
CA GLU A 58 -18.32 11.71 -3.93
C GLU A 58 -19.10 11.84 -2.60
N HIS A 59 -18.67 11.14 -1.55
CA HIS A 59 -19.41 11.10 -0.27
C HIS A 59 -18.51 11.10 0.98
N ASN A 60 -17.18 11.30 0.81
CA ASN A 60 -16.21 11.42 1.90
C ASN A 60 -15.35 12.68 1.73
N GLN A 61 -14.72 13.11 2.82
CA GLN A 61 -13.63 14.09 2.76
C GLN A 61 -12.31 13.35 2.53
N VAL A 62 -11.84 13.32 1.26
CA VAL A 62 -10.64 12.58 0.87
C VAL A 62 -9.44 13.51 0.74
N ILE A 63 -8.32 13.13 1.36
CA ILE A 63 -7.06 13.87 1.35
C ILE A 63 -5.97 13.00 0.74
N TRP A 64 -5.48 13.40 -0.44
CA TRP A 64 -4.41 12.72 -1.15
C TRP A 64 -3.36 13.70 -1.67
N HIS A 65 -2.17 13.61 -1.15
CA HIS A 65 -1.08 14.53 -1.51
C HIS A 65 -0.65 14.48 -2.99
N TRP A 66 -1.08 13.49 -3.76
CA TRP A 66 -0.89 13.46 -5.21
C TRP A 66 -1.89 14.35 -5.96
N VAL A 67 -2.99 14.73 -5.32
CA VAL A 67 -4.04 15.60 -5.87
C VAL A 67 -4.06 16.94 -5.14
N ASN A 68 -4.01 16.92 -3.81
CA ASN A 68 -4.17 18.11 -2.97
C ASN A 68 -2.86 18.83 -2.64
N GLY A 69 -1.69 18.27 -3.04
CA GLY A 69 -0.37 18.86 -2.77
C GLY A 69 0.39 18.18 -1.64
N LEU A 70 1.72 18.30 -1.66
CA LEU A 70 2.61 17.59 -0.73
C LEU A 70 2.45 18.05 0.74
N GLU A 71 2.01 19.25 0.95
CA GLU A 71 1.73 19.89 2.25
C GLU A 71 0.59 19.19 2.99
N THR A 72 -0.36 18.57 2.27
CA THR A 72 -1.51 17.89 2.86
C THR A 72 -1.19 16.52 3.50
N ARG A 73 0.07 16.10 3.49
CA ARG A 73 0.48 14.82 4.12
C ARG A 73 0.16 14.75 5.60
N GLY A 74 0.27 15.88 6.31
CA GLY A 74 -0.11 15.98 7.73
C GLY A 74 -1.61 15.78 7.93
N GLU A 75 -2.43 16.45 7.12
CA GLU A 75 -3.89 16.30 7.15
C GLU A 75 -4.32 14.86 6.82
N ALA A 76 -3.68 14.23 5.81
CA ALA A 76 -3.95 12.83 5.49
C ALA A 76 -3.60 11.86 6.63
N ALA A 77 -2.65 12.22 7.50
CA ALA A 77 -2.29 11.43 8.68
C ALA A 77 -3.25 11.60 9.86
N ASP A 78 -4.14 12.60 9.82
CA ASP A 78 -5.13 12.91 10.87
C ASP A 78 -6.56 12.52 10.47
N THR A 79 -6.70 11.60 9.53
CA THR A 79 -8.01 11.11 9.07
C THR A 79 -8.47 9.88 9.86
N GLU A 80 -9.77 9.60 9.88
CA GLU A 80 -10.32 8.41 10.55
C GLU A 80 -9.95 7.12 9.82
N VAL A 81 -9.99 7.13 8.49
CA VAL A 81 -9.67 6.00 7.62
C VAL A 81 -8.42 6.32 6.82
N TYR A 82 -7.53 5.35 6.69
CA TYR A 82 -6.38 5.45 5.79
C TYR A 82 -6.39 4.32 4.78
N ILE A 83 -6.11 4.63 3.53
CA ILE A 83 -6.07 3.64 2.46
C ILE A 83 -4.72 3.68 1.73
N THR A 84 -4.13 2.53 1.52
CA THR A 84 -2.84 2.39 0.84
C THR A 84 -2.69 1.00 0.20
N SER A 85 -1.49 0.70 -0.28
CA SER A 85 -1.08 -0.62 -0.75
C SER A 85 0.24 -1.01 -0.10
N VAL A 86 0.77 -2.18 -0.48
CA VAL A 86 2.08 -2.67 -0.03
C VAL A 86 3.08 -2.77 -1.18
N ASN A 87 4.37 -2.90 -0.85
CA ASN A 87 5.42 -3.21 -1.82
C ASN A 87 5.66 -4.71 -1.99
N GLY A 88 5.29 -5.51 -1.01
CA GLY A 88 5.32 -6.98 -1.05
C GLY A 88 4.39 -7.56 0.00
N LEU A 89 3.79 -8.69 -0.31
CA LEU A 89 2.99 -9.52 0.59
C LEU A 89 3.58 -10.91 0.61
N CYS A 90 3.94 -11.43 1.79
CA CYS A 90 4.34 -12.81 1.95
C CYS A 90 3.10 -13.70 2.08
N GLU A 91 3.13 -14.90 1.49
CA GLU A 91 2.05 -15.88 1.65
C GLU A 91 1.76 -16.23 3.11
N ASP A 92 2.78 -16.13 3.97
CA ASP A 92 2.67 -16.30 5.43
C ASP A 92 2.02 -15.07 6.14
N GLY A 93 1.64 -14.03 5.39
CA GLY A 93 0.83 -12.88 5.85
C GLY A 93 1.60 -11.66 6.34
N GLN A 94 2.92 -11.57 6.14
CA GLN A 94 3.66 -10.33 6.44
C GLN A 94 3.46 -9.30 5.31
N LEU A 95 3.11 -8.06 5.69
CA LEU A 95 2.99 -6.93 4.76
C LEU A 95 4.29 -6.11 4.78
N ILE A 96 4.92 -5.94 3.63
CA ILE A 96 6.23 -5.29 3.49
C ILE A 96 6.10 -3.97 2.76
N ASN A 97 6.58 -2.90 3.39
CA ASN A 97 6.55 -1.55 2.86
C ASN A 97 7.91 -0.87 2.95
N ILE A 98 8.37 -0.30 1.84
CA ILE A 98 9.53 0.59 1.75
C ILE A 98 9.03 2.01 1.49
N ASP A 99 9.53 2.98 2.24
CA ASP A 99 9.10 4.37 2.13
C ASP A 99 10.28 5.36 2.13
N GLY A 100 10.04 6.53 1.55
CA GLY A 100 11.02 7.60 1.44
C GLY A 100 10.78 8.74 2.41
N ALA A 101 9.56 9.26 2.46
CA ALA A 101 9.16 10.34 3.34
C ALA A 101 8.69 9.83 4.72
N GLY A 102 8.22 8.58 4.77
CA GLY A 102 7.72 7.95 5.97
C GLY A 102 6.23 8.19 6.24
N ASN A 103 5.61 9.16 5.56
CA ASN A 103 4.21 9.52 5.81
C ASN A 103 3.25 8.34 5.57
N ARG A 104 3.45 7.57 4.51
CA ARG A 104 2.60 6.43 4.19
C ARG A 104 2.72 5.33 5.25
N VAL A 105 3.93 4.96 5.63
CA VAL A 105 4.13 3.89 6.63
C VAL A 105 3.77 4.34 8.04
N ALA A 106 4.00 5.61 8.42
CA ALA A 106 3.58 6.15 9.70
C ALA A 106 2.06 6.02 9.90
N SER A 107 1.28 6.35 8.88
CA SER A 107 -0.19 6.21 8.89
C SER A 107 -0.66 4.74 8.97
N THR A 108 0.17 3.78 8.59
CA THR A 108 -0.16 2.35 8.80
C THR A 108 0.21 1.83 10.18
N LEU A 109 0.90 2.63 10.99
CA LEU A 109 1.37 2.23 12.32
C LEU A 109 0.59 2.88 13.46
N PHE A 110 0.01 4.06 13.23
CA PHE A 110 -0.66 4.80 14.30
C PHE A 110 -1.59 5.90 13.77
N GLY A 111 -2.65 6.17 14.54
CA GLY A 111 -3.46 7.39 14.44
C GLY A 111 -4.85 7.20 13.80
N HIS A 112 -5.04 6.21 12.96
CA HIS A 112 -6.32 5.98 12.28
C HIS A 112 -7.20 4.98 13.02
N LYS A 113 -8.51 5.06 12.84
CA LYS A 113 -9.46 4.03 13.33
C LYS A 113 -9.38 2.77 12.47
N LYS A 114 -9.26 2.95 11.15
CA LYS A 114 -9.20 1.84 10.19
C LYS A 114 -8.19 2.11 9.08
N VAL A 115 -7.44 1.06 8.73
CA VAL A 115 -6.49 1.08 7.61
C VAL A 115 -6.84 -0.02 6.61
N PHE A 116 -6.96 0.35 5.33
CA PHE A 116 -7.13 -0.59 4.24
C PHE A 116 -5.82 -0.75 3.45
N PHE A 117 -5.40 -2.00 3.27
CA PHE A 117 -4.33 -2.37 2.35
C PHE A 117 -4.90 -3.02 1.10
N VAL A 118 -4.92 -2.32 -0.01
CA VAL A 118 -5.41 -2.86 -1.30
C VAL A 118 -4.23 -3.47 -2.06
N ILE A 119 -4.30 -4.76 -2.36
CA ILE A 119 -3.15 -5.53 -2.83
C ILE A 119 -3.51 -6.36 -4.05
N GLY A 120 -2.90 -6.06 -5.19
CA GLY A 120 -2.97 -6.89 -6.39
C GLY A 120 -2.11 -8.16 -6.27
N LYS A 121 -2.50 -9.22 -6.98
CA LYS A 121 -1.82 -10.52 -6.96
C LYS A 121 -0.34 -10.47 -7.31
N ASN A 122 0.08 -9.50 -8.13
CA ASN A 122 1.48 -9.30 -8.50
C ASN A 122 2.40 -8.95 -7.31
N LYS A 123 1.84 -8.69 -6.13
CA LYS A 123 2.61 -8.36 -4.91
C LYS A 123 2.78 -9.53 -3.96
N LEU A 124 2.07 -10.64 -4.21
CA LEU A 124 2.20 -11.85 -3.43
C LEU A 124 3.51 -12.58 -3.79
N ALA A 125 4.22 -13.04 -2.77
CA ALA A 125 5.41 -13.87 -2.88
C ALA A 125 5.33 -15.05 -1.89
N PRO A 126 5.90 -16.22 -2.24
CA PRO A 126 5.82 -17.42 -1.41
C PRO A 126 6.47 -17.25 -0.03
N THR A 127 7.60 -16.54 0.04
CA THR A 127 8.37 -16.39 1.28
C THR A 127 8.56 -14.92 1.66
N TYR A 128 8.94 -14.70 2.92
CA TYR A 128 9.29 -13.36 3.42
C TYR A 128 10.47 -12.76 2.66
N GLU A 129 11.49 -13.57 2.40
CA GLU A 129 12.69 -13.16 1.68
C GLU A 129 12.37 -12.72 0.25
N GLU A 130 11.50 -13.46 -0.44
CA GLU A 130 11.05 -13.12 -1.79
C GLU A 130 10.16 -11.88 -1.82
N ALA A 131 9.26 -11.72 -0.83
CA ALA A 131 8.45 -10.51 -0.68
C ALA A 131 9.32 -9.27 -0.39
N LEU A 132 10.34 -9.40 0.46
CA LEU A 132 11.31 -8.35 0.73
C LEU A 132 12.19 -8.07 -0.51
N TRP A 133 12.61 -9.14 -1.19
CA TRP A 133 13.38 -9.01 -2.45
C TRP A 133 12.57 -8.25 -3.49
N ARG A 134 11.29 -8.60 -3.66
CA ARG A 134 10.37 -7.89 -4.56
C ARG A 134 10.25 -6.41 -4.21
N ALA A 135 10.03 -6.10 -2.93
CA ALA A 135 9.93 -4.72 -2.46
C ALA A 135 11.20 -3.91 -2.78
N ARG A 136 12.39 -4.50 -2.58
CA ARG A 136 13.68 -3.84 -2.81
C ARG A 136 14.11 -3.81 -4.28
N ASN A 137 13.83 -4.86 -5.06
CA ASN A 137 14.40 -5.03 -6.40
C ASN A 137 13.39 -4.78 -7.54
N ILE A 138 12.10 -4.78 -7.25
CA ILE A 138 11.04 -4.48 -8.23
C ILE A 138 10.35 -3.17 -7.88
N ALA A 139 9.65 -3.11 -6.76
CA ALA A 139 8.80 -1.97 -6.44
C ALA A 139 9.58 -0.67 -6.23
N ALA A 140 10.65 -0.67 -5.43
CA ALA A 140 11.43 0.52 -5.14
C ALA A 140 12.18 1.06 -6.38
N PRO A 141 12.89 0.23 -7.22
CA PRO A 141 13.51 0.69 -8.46
C PRO A 141 12.52 1.28 -9.46
N ARG A 142 11.41 0.60 -9.73
CA ARG A 142 10.37 1.09 -10.64
C ARG A 142 9.75 2.39 -10.16
N ASN A 143 9.51 2.53 -8.84
CA ASN A 143 9.02 3.77 -8.29
C ASN A 143 10.06 4.91 -8.37
N ALA A 144 11.33 4.63 -8.13
CA ALA A 144 12.41 5.60 -8.29
C ALA A 144 12.53 6.10 -9.75
N GLN A 145 12.40 5.19 -10.73
CA GLN A 145 12.35 5.52 -12.15
C GLN A 145 11.13 6.39 -12.47
N ARG A 146 9.93 6.00 -12.04
CA ARG A 146 8.69 6.77 -12.22
C ARG A 146 8.78 8.19 -11.67
N LEU A 147 9.51 8.36 -10.57
CA LEU A 147 9.75 9.66 -9.92
C LEU A 147 10.93 10.45 -10.54
N GLY A 148 11.53 9.96 -11.63
CA GLY A 148 12.64 10.63 -12.30
C GLY A 148 13.91 10.76 -11.44
N LYS A 149 14.13 9.83 -10.48
CA LYS A 149 15.28 9.88 -9.60
C LYS A 149 16.56 9.47 -10.31
N LYS A 150 17.70 10.06 -9.88
CA LYS A 150 19.03 9.76 -10.44
C LYS A 150 19.78 8.69 -9.64
N THR A 151 19.05 7.75 -9.06
CA THR A 151 19.65 6.59 -8.38
C THR A 151 20.06 5.53 -9.39
N PRO A 152 21.10 4.70 -9.11
CA PRO A 152 21.52 3.64 -10.03
C PRO A 152 20.37 2.71 -10.45
N CYS A 153 19.50 2.33 -9.53
CA CYS A 153 18.35 1.47 -9.82
C CYS A 153 17.31 2.13 -10.72
N ALA A 154 17.13 3.46 -10.65
CA ALA A 154 16.21 4.19 -11.52
C ALA A 154 16.78 4.37 -12.93
N VAL A 155 18.09 4.59 -13.04
CA VAL A 155 18.79 4.77 -14.32
C VAL A 155 18.86 3.46 -15.09
N ASN A 156 19.25 2.34 -14.42
CA ASN A 156 19.41 1.02 -15.05
C ASN A 156 18.07 0.27 -15.16
N ALA A 157 17.05 0.64 -14.40
CA ALA A 157 15.73 0.02 -14.38
C ALA A 157 15.74 -1.50 -14.11
N ASP A 158 16.67 -1.97 -13.26
CA ASP A 158 16.93 -3.40 -13.05
C ASP A 158 16.72 -3.84 -11.59
N ARG A 159 17.60 -3.46 -10.67
CA ARG A 159 17.61 -3.96 -9.28
C ARG A 159 18.06 -2.90 -8.28
N CYS A 160 17.96 -3.20 -6.99
CA CYS A 160 18.52 -2.41 -5.92
C CYS A 160 20.06 -2.53 -5.86
N TYR A 161 20.75 -1.41 -5.77
CA TYR A 161 22.21 -1.31 -5.62
C TYR A 161 22.63 -0.95 -4.18
N ASP A 162 21.68 -0.87 -3.27
CA ASP A 162 21.90 -0.36 -1.90
C ASP A 162 22.70 0.96 -1.85
N CYS A 163 22.36 1.86 -2.76
CA CYS A 163 23.10 3.08 -3.03
C CYS A 163 23.04 4.07 -1.85
N LYS A 164 24.06 4.95 -1.78
CA LYS A 164 24.11 6.10 -0.88
C LYS A 164 23.70 7.41 -1.57
N SER A 165 22.96 7.32 -2.67
CA SER A 165 22.53 8.49 -3.44
C SER A 165 21.67 9.44 -2.58
N PRO A 166 21.88 10.77 -2.67
CA PRO A 166 20.98 11.74 -2.04
C PRO A 166 19.55 11.65 -2.54
N ASP A 167 19.35 11.18 -3.78
CA ASP A 167 18.05 10.95 -4.40
C ASP A 167 17.34 9.65 -3.95
N ARG A 168 17.96 8.89 -3.05
CA ARG A 168 17.41 7.63 -2.56
C ARG A 168 16.02 7.82 -1.94
N ILE A 169 15.03 7.07 -2.44
CA ILE A 169 13.66 7.06 -1.93
C ILE A 169 13.33 5.88 -1.00
N CYS A 170 14.19 4.87 -0.93
CA CYS A 170 14.04 3.71 -0.03
C CYS A 170 14.78 3.96 1.27
N ARG A 171 14.18 4.75 2.19
CA ARG A 171 14.79 5.22 3.42
C ARG A 171 14.35 4.48 4.67
N GLY A 172 13.12 3.94 4.66
CA GLY A 172 12.55 3.16 5.75
C GLY A 172 11.96 1.86 5.25
N LEU A 173 12.00 0.83 6.09
CA LEU A 173 11.36 -0.46 5.90
C LEU A 173 10.43 -0.71 7.06
N VAL A 174 9.17 -1.01 6.78
CA VAL A 174 8.17 -1.43 7.77
C VAL A 174 7.61 -2.78 7.37
N VAL A 175 7.54 -3.68 8.33
CA VAL A 175 6.91 -4.99 8.19
C VAL A 175 5.80 -5.10 9.22
N HIS A 176 4.58 -5.32 8.75
CA HIS A 176 3.46 -5.64 9.64
C HIS A 176 3.37 -7.16 9.77
N TRP A 177 3.45 -7.66 10.99
CA TRP A 177 3.23 -9.07 11.34
C TRP A 177 1.80 -9.36 11.76
N GLY A 178 1.06 -8.32 12.06
CA GLY A 178 -0.34 -8.31 12.46
C GLY A 178 -0.87 -6.88 12.49
N PRO A 179 -2.16 -6.67 12.76
CA PRO A 179 -2.73 -5.35 12.93
C PRO A 179 -2.17 -4.66 14.17
N MET A 180 -2.03 -3.33 14.09
CA MET A 180 -1.62 -2.53 15.24
C MET A 180 -2.72 -2.50 16.30
N MET A 181 -2.33 -2.54 17.57
CA MET A 181 -3.28 -2.43 18.68
C MET A 181 -4.04 -1.10 18.61
N GLY A 182 -5.36 -1.17 18.66
CA GLY A 182 -6.23 0.01 18.61
C GLY A 182 -6.60 0.49 17.21
N MET A 183 -6.15 -0.21 16.15
CA MET A 183 -6.57 0.05 14.78
C MET A 183 -7.15 -1.20 14.13
N GLU A 184 -8.25 -1.05 13.42
CA GLU A 184 -8.73 -2.10 12.52
C GLU A 184 -7.91 -2.06 11.23
N MET A 185 -7.36 -3.20 10.83
CA MET A 185 -6.60 -3.31 9.58
C MET A 185 -7.22 -4.36 8.67
N GLU A 186 -7.61 -3.92 7.49
CA GLU A 186 -8.21 -4.79 6.49
C GLU A 186 -7.30 -4.91 5.26
N VAL A 187 -7.07 -6.16 4.83
CA VAL A 187 -6.34 -6.50 3.61
C VAL A 187 -7.36 -6.85 2.53
N VAL A 188 -7.39 -6.05 1.48
CA VAL A 188 -8.25 -6.23 0.31
C VAL A 188 -7.41 -6.82 -0.81
N LEU A 189 -7.58 -8.12 -1.06
CA LEU A 189 -6.84 -8.88 -2.09
C LEU A 189 -7.60 -8.86 -3.41
N VAL A 190 -6.91 -8.54 -4.49
CA VAL A 190 -7.48 -8.43 -5.84
C VAL A 190 -6.73 -9.36 -6.81
N ASP A 191 -7.45 -10.25 -7.50
CA ASP A 191 -6.88 -11.21 -8.45
C ASP A 191 -6.52 -10.58 -9.81
N GLU A 192 -6.03 -9.36 -9.76
CA GLU A 192 -5.46 -8.62 -10.89
C GLU A 192 -4.09 -8.06 -10.52
N GLU A 193 -3.28 -7.76 -11.53
CA GLU A 193 -2.01 -7.04 -11.34
C GLU A 193 -2.30 -5.54 -11.16
N LEU A 194 -1.93 -4.97 -10.03
CA LEU A 194 -2.20 -3.57 -9.69
C LEU A 194 -0.97 -2.86 -9.14
N GLY A 195 -0.64 -1.74 -9.73
CA GLY A 195 0.50 -0.90 -9.33
C GLY A 195 1.86 -1.60 -9.52
N LEU A 196 2.84 -1.23 -8.69
CA LEU A 196 4.23 -1.68 -8.78
C LEU A 196 4.53 -2.85 -7.87
#